data_7cbf6cd0771f9b34d0fb55fb16576de4
#
_entry.id   7cbf6cd0771f9b34d0fb55fb16576de4
#
_cell.length_a   1.000
_cell.length_b   1.000
_cell.length_c   1.000
_cell.angle_alpha   90.00
_cell.angle_beta   90.00
_cell.angle_gamma   90.00
#
_symmetry.space_group_name_H-M   'P 1'
#
loop_
_entity.id
_entity.type
_entity.pdbx_description
1 polymer ?
#
loop_
_entity_poly.entity_id
_entity_poly.type
_entity_poly.pdbx_seq_one_letter_code
_entity_poly.pdbx_strand_id
1 'polypeptide(L)'
;MSGVEVFLDDTPGEVRGVVARDGRFEHLLIQREDDVVEHRLGARCVGRIAAVHPGLKGAFVDLGTNLPGFLPFRGQDRLNEGQKVEVEVSAEPREGKGPTLRLIGAGEGAPRLLAPGPTVAETLAALAPGVEPVTGLAGIEASRSAEEEAGLPFELFPETGLDLMIQRTRALIAVDLDLAPAPGVAFGAPARTRANRQGLHMAARMIRLRRWGGLVAVDLIGTGHDGDAVLIAARQAFGGDPDVVFGPVNRFGVLQLAVPWRRTPLEEILNGRDRSRRPEQRAQDIARSLRFALLSDTKSPRITARAAPVDAALAGPLVARLGPRAHLKCDPAMAPGAFLLEDQ
;
A
#
# COMPACT_ATOMS: atom_id res chain seq x y z
N MET A 1 10.94 -24.74 -4.70
CA MET A 1 10.42 -23.73 -5.65
C MET A 1 9.70 -22.70 -4.80
N SER A 2 10.12 -21.44 -4.80
CA SER A 2 9.41 -20.38 -4.09
C SER A 2 8.02 -20.28 -4.72
N GLY A 3 6.98 -20.56 -3.95
CA GLY A 3 5.61 -20.48 -4.41
C GLY A 3 5.20 -19.01 -4.49
N VAL A 4 4.91 -18.50 -5.70
CA VAL A 4 4.28 -17.19 -5.88
C VAL A 4 2.81 -17.42 -6.16
N GLU A 5 1.96 -16.79 -5.37
CA GLU A 5 0.50 -16.81 -5.51
C GLU A 5 0.00 -15.40 -5.75
N VAL A 6 -0.97 -15.28 -6.63
CA VAL A 6 -1.59 -14.01 -7.00
C VAL A 6 -3.10 -14.12 -6.79
N PHE A 7 -3.69 -13.11 -6.17
CA PHE A 7 -5.13 -13.07 -5.91
C PHE A 7 -5.71 -11.75 -6.40
N LEU A 8 -6.94 -11.83 -6.91
CA LEU A 8 -7.70 -10.67 -7.37
C LEU A 8 -9.10 -10.68 -6.76
N ASP A 9 -9.43 -9.65 -6.03
CA ASP A 9 -10.74 -9.33 -5.51
C ASP A 9 -11.32 -8.17 -6.33
N ASP A 10 -12.28 -8.47 -7.18
CA ASP A 10 -12.98 -7.54 -8.08
C ASP A 10 -14.36 -7.13 -7.53
N THR A 11 -14.49 -6.95 -6.21
CA THR A 11 -15.71 -6.46 -5.58
C THR A 11 -16.10 -5.09 -6.17
N PRO A 12 -17.38 -4.88 -6.54
CA PRO A 12 -17.84 -3.61 -7.11
C PRO A 12 -17.39 -2.40 -6.33
N GLY A 13 -16.89 -1.37 -7.04
CA GLY A 13 -16.38 -0.12 -6.47
C GLY A 13 -14.90 -0.13 -6.10
N GLU A 14 -14.30 -1.30 -5.84
CA GLU A 14 -12.88 -1.39 -5.46
C GLU A 14 -12.27 -2.72 -5.91
N VAL A 15 -11.21 -2.65 -6.72
CA VAL A 15 -10.42 -3.82 -7.11
C VAL A 15 -9.20 -3.92 -6.21
N ARG A 16 -8.97 -5.11 -5.64
CA ARG A 16 -7.78 -5.41 -4.86
C ARG A 16 -6.96 -6.53 -5.50
N GLY A 17 -5.63 -6.34 -5.48
CA GLY A 17 -4.69 -7.36 -5.91
C GLY A 17 -3.74 -7.72 -4.78
N VAL A 18 -3.45 -9.01 -4.62
CA VAL A 18 -2.52 -9.50 -3.61
C VAL A 18 -1.47 -10.36 -4.28
N VAL A 19 -0.20 -10.16 -3.90
CA VAL A 19 0.89 -11.07 -4.21
C VAL A 19 1.40 -11.66 -2.92
N ALA A 20 1.43 -12.98 -2.84
CA ALA A 20 2.06 -13.73 -1.77
C ALA A 20 3.28 -14.50 -2.28
N ARG A 21 4.31 -14.64 -1.45
CA ARG A 21 5.50 -15.47 -1.70
C ARG A 21 5.75 -16.36 -0.50
N ASP A 22 5.84 -17.64 -0.75
CA ASP A 22 6.06 -18.65 0.29
C ASP A 22 5.05 -18.53 1.46
N GLY A 23 3.77 -18.30 1.10
CA GLY A 23 2.67 -18.15 2.05
C GLY A 23 2.62 -16.83 2.82
N ARG A 24 3.43 -15.82 2.46
CA ARG A 24 3.47 -14.49 3.10
C ARG A 24 3.07 -13.39 2.12
N PHE A 25 2.20 -12.49 2.54
CA PHE A 25 1.76 -11.37 1.69
C PHE A 25 2.89 -10.34 1.51
N GLU A 26 3.20 -10.05 0.25
CA GLU A 26 4.24 -9.09 -0.16
C GLU A 26 3.66 -7.76 -0.63
N HIS A 27 2.50 -7.82 -1.31
CA HIS A 27 1.83 -6.65 -1.86
C HIS A 27 0.32 -6.74 -1.68
N LEU A 28 -0.29 -5.63 -1.29
CA LEU A 28 -1.72 -5.39 -1.35
C LEU A 28 -1.95 -4.14 -2.20
N LEU A 29 -2.51 -4.32 -3.39
CA LEU A 29 -2.90 -3.27 -4.31
C LEU A 29 -4.37 -2.94 -4.09
N ILE A 30 -4.72 -1.66 -4.06
CA ILE A 30 -6.11 -1.19 -3.97
C ILE A 30 -6.30 -0.10 -5.01
N GLN A 31 -7.36 -0.19 -5.79
CA GLN A 31 -7.74 0.78 -6.79
C GLN A 31 -9.26 0.92 -6.78
N ARG A 32 -9.75 2.13 -6.61
CA ARG A 32 -11.19 2.43 -6.56
C ARG A 32 -11.67 3.02 -7.87
N GLU A 33 -12.96 2.86 -8.13
CA GLU A 33 -13.58 3.41 -9.34
C GLU A 33 -13.62 4.95 -9.32
N ASP A 34 -13.70 5.57 -8.14
CA ASP A 34 -13.73 7.01 -7.92
C ASP A 34 -12.34 7.65 -7.73
N ASP A 35 -11.24 6.86 -7.80
CA ASP A 35 -9.89 7.42 -7.75
C ASP A 35 -9.64 8.39 -8.91
N VAL A 36 -8.97 9.50 -8.61
CA VAL A 36 -8.50 10.46 -9.62
C VAL A 36 -7.40 9.79 -10.46
N VAL A 37 -7.72 9.45 -11.71
CA VAL A 37 -6.85 8.65 -12.59
C VAL A 37 -5.53 9.35 -12.88
N GLU A 38 -5.55 10.69 -12.98
CA GLU A 38 -4.38 11.55 -13.19
C GLU A 38 -3.37 11.52 -12.03
N HIS A 39 -3.78 11.00 -10.87
CA HIS A 39 -2.94 10.89 -9.68
C HIS A 39 -2.34 9.50 -9.47
N ARG A 40 -2.73 8.51 -10.27
CA ARG A 40 -2.24 7.13 -10.13
C ARG A 40 -0.79 7.01 -10.61
N LEU A 41 -0.02 6.19 -9.92
CA LEU A 41 1.37 5.90 -10.28
C LEU A 41 1.47 5.48 -11.75
N GLY A 42 2.37 6.12 -12.51
CA GLY A 42 2.57 5.87 -13.92
C GLY A 42 1.59 6.57 -14.87
N ALA A 43 0.59 7.33 -14.35
CA ALA A 43 -0.28 8.14 -15.20
C ALA A 43 0.53 9.24 -15.91
N ARG A 44 0.28 9.43 -17.21
CA ARG A 44 0.90 10.49 -18.02
C ARG A 44 -0.11 11.57 -18.32
N CYS A 45 0.29 12.82 -18.09
CA CYS A 45 -0.58 13.98 -18.25
C CYS A 45 0.13 15.12 -18.97
N VAL A 46 -0.64 15.92 -19.69
CA VAL A 46 -0.26 17.32 -19.94
C VAL A 46 -0.62 18.11 -18.71
N GLY A 47 0.34 18.85 -18.18
CA GLY A 47 0.13 19.78 -17.09
C GLY A 47 0.61 21.19 -17.44
N ARG A 48 0.21 22.17 -16.63
CA ARG A 48 0.66 23.55 -16.73
C ARG A 48 1.40 23.93 -15.45
N ILE A 49 2.61 24.47 -15.57
CA ILE A 49 3.35 25.00 -14.40
C ILE A 49 2.52 26.11 -13.78
N ALA A 50 2.02 25.88 -12.58
CA ALA A 50 1.19 26.83 -11.83
C ALA A 50 2.06 27.78 -11.00
N ALA A 51 3.14 27.26 -10.37
CA ALA A 51 4.08 28.06 -9.59
C ALA A 51 5.45 27.39 -9.55
N VAL A 52 6.50 28.21 -9.63
CA VAL A 52 7.89 27.77 -9.49
C VAL A 52 8.39 28.12 -8.09
N HIS A 53 8.94 27.15 -7.38
CA HIS A 53 9.46 27.30 -6.02
C HIS A 53 10.94 26.92 -5.92
N PRO A 54 11.85 27.89 -6.14
CA PRO A 54 13.30 27.61 -6.08
C PRO A 54 13.76 27.04 -4.73
N GLY A 55 13.15 27.50 -3.63
CA GLY A 55 13.46 27.01 -2.28
C GLY A 55 13.08 25.54 -2.05
N LEU A 56 12.07 25.03 -2.74
CA LEU A 56 11.68 23.62 -2.75
C LEU A 56 12.37 22.81 -3.85
N LYS A 57 13.19 23.49 -4.69
CA LYS A 57 13.81 22.91 -5.89
C LYS A 57 12.80 22.16 -6.76
N GLY A 58 11.67 22.83 -7.07
CA GLY A 58 10.60 22.21 -7.84
C GLY A 58 9.52 23.22 -8.27
N ALA A 59 8.51 22.72 -8.97
CA ALA A 59 7.35 23.46 -9.40
C ALA A 59 6.06 22.73 -9.06
N PHE A 60 4.98 23.46 -8.80
CA PHE A 60 3.63 22.90 -8.78
C PHE A 60 3.05 22.94 -10.19
N VAL A 61 2.43 21.82 -10.55
CA VAL A 61 1.86 21.58 -11.88
C VAL A 61 0.37 21.34 -11.74
N ASP A 62 -0.41 22.17 -12.40
CA ASP A 62 -1.83 21.98 -12.57
C ASP A 62 -2.08 20.83 -13.56
N LEU A 63 -2.73 19.77 -13.12
CA LEU A 63 -3.09 18.59 -13.91
C LEU A 63 -4.55 18.61 -14.38
N GLY A 64 -5.30 19.70 -14.09
CA GLY A 64 -6.74 19.79 -14.31
C GLY A 64 -7.57 19.10 -13.22
N THR A 65 -6.97 18.80 -12.07
CA THR A 65 -7.58 18.13 -10.92
C THR A 65 -7.59 19.03 -9.69
N ASN A 66 -8.20 18.56 -8.60
CA ASN A 66 -8.33 19.34 -7.36
C ASN A 66 -7.01 19.50 -6.57
N LEU A 67 -5.99 18.70 -6.85
CA LEU A 67 -4.67 18.78 -6.21
C LEU A 67 -3.58 18.95 -7.27
N PRO A 68 -2.73 19.98 -7.19
CA PRO A 68 -1.59 20.13 -8.09
C PRO A 68 -0.53 19.07 -7.79
N GLY A 69 0.12 18.59 -8.85
CA GLY A 69 1.28 17.72 -8.73
C GLY A 69 2.55 18.53 -8.39
N PHE A 70 3.52 17.90 -7.73
CA PHE A 70 4.83 18.49 -7.46
C PHE A 70 5.87 17.87 -8.40
N LEU A 71 6.54 18.72 -9.19
CA LEU A 71 7.62 18.36 -10.11
C LEU A 71 8.96 18.80 -9.53
N PRO A 72 9.77 17.91 -8.95
CA PRO A 72 11.11 18.27 -8.48
C PRO A 72 12.03 18.57 -9.66
N PHE A 73 12.87 19.57 -9.53
CA PHE A 73 13.89 19.92 -10.53
C PHE A 73 15.02 18.90 -10.51
N ARG A 74 15.44 18.50 -11.72
CA ARG A 74 16.61 17.66 -11.93
C ARG A 74 17.63 18.43 -12.78
N GLY A 75 18.85 18.53 -12.29
CA GLY A 75 19.92 19.19 -13.02
C GLY A 75 19.67 20.69 -13.29
N GLN A 76 19.66 21.09 -14.56
CA GLN A 76 19.49 22.49 -14.99
C GLN A 76 18.05 22.76 -15.52
N ASP A 77 17.04 22.05 -15.04
CA ASP A 77 15.66 22.29 -15.47
C ASP A 77 15.29 23.76 -15.28
N ARG A 78 14.95 24.44 -16.38
CA ARG A 78 14.45 25.81 -16.40
C ARG A 78 13.00 25.78 -16.81
N LEU A 79 12.10 25.78 -15.82
CA LEU A 79 10.67 25.82 -16.04
C LEU A 79 10.12 27.20 -15.69
N ASN A 80 9.18 27.68 -16.49
CA ASN A 80 8.51 28.96 -16.27
C ASN A 80 7.04 28.74 -15.95
N GLU A 81 6.47 29.63 -15.14
CA GLU A 81 5.04 29.64 -14.87
C GLU A 81 4.25 29.81 -16.17
N GLY A 82 3.14 29.10 -16.28
CA GLY A 82 2.33 29.02 -17.50
C GLY A 82 2.83 28.04 -18.56
N GLN A 83 4.09 27.54 -18.46
CA GLN A 83 4.65 26.56 -19.38
C GLN A 83 3.86 25.26 -19.32
N LYS A 84 3.61 24.66 -20.47
CA LYS A 84 2.98 23.35 -20.61
C LYS A 84 4.04 22.27 -20.69
N VAL A 85 3.83 21.21 -19.93
CA VAL A 85 4.76 20.11 -19.80
C VAL A 85 4.02 18.77 -19.89
N GLU A 86 4.67 17.77 -20.45
CA GLU A 86 4.23 16.40 -20.31
C GLU A 86 4.95 15.80 -19.08
N VAL A 87 4.18 15.20 -18.20
CA VAL A 87 4.65 14.64 -16.94
C VAL A 87 4.10 13.24 -16.71
N GLU A 88 4.82 12.47 -15.93
CA GLU A 88 4.38 11.16 -15.42
C GLU A 88 4.35 11.18 -13.90
N VAL A 89 3.33 10.57 -13.31
CA VAL A 89 3.23 10.40 -11.86
C VAL A 89 4.26 9.38 -11.40
N SER A 90 5.24 9.82 -10.60
CA SER A 90 6.29 8.98 -10.02
C SER A 90 5.97 8.55 -8.59
N ALA A 91 5.06 9.27 -7.90
CA ALA A 91 4.48 8.85 -6.63
C ALA A 91 3.06 9.43 -6.49
N GLU A 92 2.17 8.59 -5.94
CA GLU A 92 0.77 8.95 -5.67
C GLU A 92 0.65 9.98 -4.54
N PRO A 93 -0.51 10.65 -4.41
CA PRO A 93 -0.78 11.58 -3.31
C PRO A 93 -0.59 10.92 -1.93
N ARG A 94 -0.12 11.69 -0.95
CA ARG A 94 -0.01 11.25 0.44
C ARG A 94 0.02 12.44 1.41
N GLU A 95 -0.47 12.25 2.62
CA GLU A 95 -0.45 13.26 3.69
C GLU A 95 -1.06 14.60 3.26
N GLY A 96 -2.07 14.57 2.38
CA GLY A 96 -2.71 15.75 1.83
C GLY A 96 -1.90 16.51 0.79
N LYS A 97 -0.75 15.98 0.35
CA LYS A 97 0.05 16.50 -0.75
C LYS A 97 -0.39 15.85 -2.06
N GLY A 98 -0.34 16.60 -3.16
CA GLY A 98 -0.57 16.07 -4.50
C GLY A 98 0.51 15.08 -4.96
N PRO A 99 0.33 14.45 -6.15
CA PRO A 99 1.25 13.48 -6.68
C PRO A 99 2.63 14.10 -6.94
N THR A 100 3.69 13.29 -6.81
CA THR A 100 5.03 13.68 -7.29
C THR A 100 5.16 13.30 -8.75
N LEU A 101 5.75 14.20 -9.53
CA LEU A 101 5.83 14.09 -10.97
C LEU A 101 7.27 13.92 -11.46
N ARG A 102 7.42 13.33 -12.63
CA ARG A 102 8.64 13.29 -13.43
C ARG A 102 8.39 13.97 -14.76
N LEU A 103 9.27 14.89 -15.16
CA LEU A 103 9.22 15.54 -16.46
C LEU A 103 9.52 14.52 -17.57
N ILE A 104 8.66 14.49 -18.58
CA ILE A 104 8.86 13.68 -19.81
C ILE A 104 9.30 14.59 -20.96
N GLY A 105 8.67 15.76 -21.12
CA GLY A 105 9.00 16.68 -22.19
C GLY A 105 8.09 17.92 -22.21
N ALA A 106 8.09 18.62 -23.35
CA ALA A 106 7.16 19.71 -23.58
C ALA A 106 5.73 19.16 -23.77
N GLY A 107 4.75 19.84 -23.22
CA GLY A 107 3.35 19.51 -23.36
C GLY A 107 2.61 20.50 -24.27
N GLU A 108 1.49 20.10 -24.84
CA GLU A 108 0.62 20.92 -25.67
C GLU A 108 -0.83 20.81 -25.26
N GLY A 109 -1.55 21.92 -25.40
CA GLY A 109 -2.99 22.00 -25.09
C GLY A 109 -3.30 22.33 -23.63
N ALA A 110 -4.51 22.04 -23.19
CA ALA A 110 -4.95 22.20 -21.79
C ALA A 110 -4.47 21.00 -20.94
N PRO A 111 -4.39 21.16 -19.59
CA PRO A 111 -4.15 20.03 -18.69
C PRO A 111 -5.15 18.90 -18.94
N ARG A 112 -4.67 17.69 -19.09
CA ARG A 112 -5.46 16.48 -19.33
C ARG A 112 -4.65 15.20 -19.14
N LEU A 113 -5.36 14.11 -18.91
CA LEU A 113 -4.80 12.75 -18.97
C LEU A 113 -4.38 12.39 -20.42
N LEU A 114 -3.20 11.82 -20.59
CA LEU A 114 -2.72 11.25 -21.86
C LEU A 114 -2.81 9.72 -21.84
N ALA A 115 -2.37 9.13 -20.74
CA ALA A 115 -2.45 7.68 -20.53
C ALA A 115 -2.67 7.40 -19.03
N PRO A 116 -3.58 6.49 -18.67
CA PRO A 116 -3.74 6.07 -17.30
C PRO A 116 -2.50 5.30 -16.82
N GLY A 117 -2.28 5.32 -15.51
CA GLY A 117 -1.33 4.39 -14.89
C GLY A 117 -1.85 2.94 -14.96
N PRO A 118 -0.98 1.96 -14.66
CA PRO A 118 -1.34 0.55 -14.75
C PRO A 118 -2.51 0.20 -13.81
N THR A 119 -3.39 -0.66 -14.28
CA THR A 119 -4.46 -1.27 -13.49
C THR A 119 -3.88 -2.22 -12.43
N VAL A 120 -4.72 -2.67 -11.50
CA VAL A 120 -4.33 -3.72 -10.54
C VAL A 120 -3.89 -4.98 -11.27
N ALA A 121 -4.63 -5.43 -12.30
CA ALA A 121 -4.30 -6.63 -13.06
C ALA A 121 -2.95 -6.51 -13.80
N GLU A 122 -2.68 -5.39 -14.46
CA GLU A 122 -1.40 -5.12 -15.12
C GLU A 122 -0.25 -5.05 -14.11
N THR A 123 -0.50 -4.48 -12.93
CA THR A 123 0.52 -4.44 -11.86
C THR A 123 0.80 -5.84 -11.31
N LEU A 124 -0.23 -6.68 -11.11
CA LEU A 124 -0.06 -8.07 -10.69
C LEU A 124 0.75 -8.87 -11.71
N ALA A 125 0.44 -8.72 -12.99
CA ALA A 125 1.19 -9.37 -14.08
C ALA A 125 2.66 -8.94 -14.12
N ALA A 126 2.96 -7.68 -13.80
CA ALA A 126 4.33 -7.18 -13.71
C ALA A 126 5.08 -7.70 -12.46
N LEU A 127 4.39 -7.85 -11.31
CA LEU A 127 4.98 -8.35 -10.07
C LEU A 127 5.19 -9.86 -10.05
N ALA A 128 4.34 -10.60 -10.77
CA ALA A 128 4.37 -12.07 -10.85
C ALA A 128 4.10 -12.54 -12.29
N PRO A 129 5.06 -12.36 -13.21
CA PRO A 129 4.88 -12.73 -14.62
C PRO A 129 4.52 -14.21 -14.79
N GLY A 130 3.48 -14.49 -15.57
CA GLY A 130 3.04 -15.85 -15.89
C GLY A 130 2.23 -16.55 -14.78
N VAL A 131 1.87 -15.85 -13.71
CA VAL A 131 1.00 -16.39 -12.66
C VAL A 131 -0.41 -15.81 -12.83
N GLU A 132 -1.38 -16.69 -13.05
CA GLU A 132 -2.79 -16.29 -13.19
C GLU A 132 -3.39 -15.96 -11.81
N PRO A 133 -4.13 -14.85 -11.66
CA PRO A 133 -4.76 -14.49 -10.40
C PRO A 133 -5.91 -15.43 -10.01
N VAL A 134 -5.90 -15.89 -8.78
CA VAL A 134 -7.04 -16.60 -8.16
C VAL A 134 -8.09 -15.56 -7.77
N THR A 135 -9.34 -15.80 -8.17
CA THR A 135 -10.49 -14.90 -7.96
C THR A 135 -11.55 -15.50 -7.02
N GLY A 136 -12.65 -14.79 -6.84
CA GLY A 136 -13.79 -15.28 -6.06
C GLY A 136 -13.50 -15.31 -4.56
N LEU A 137 -13.90 -16.38 -3.87
CA LEU A 137 -13.76 -16.51 -2.41
C LEU A 137 -12.31 -16.34 -1.96
N ALA A 138 -11.40 -17.06 -2.58
CA ALA A 138 -9.99 -17.00 -2.23
C ALA A 138 -9.37 -15.61 -2.48
N GLY A 139 -9.78 -14.91 -3.54
CA GLY A 139 -9.37 -13.54 -3.80
C GLY A 139 -9.81 -12.56 -2.71
N ILE A 140 -11.07 -12.67 -2.26
CA ILE A 140 -11.63 -11.85 -1.18
C ILE A 140 -10.93 -12.17 0.15
N GLU A 141 -10.74 -13.45 0.46
CA GLU A 141 -10.09 -13.90 1.69
C GLU A 141 -8.64 -13.42 1.76
N ALA A 142 -7.87 -13.63 0.70
CA ALA A 142 -6.49 -13.16 0.62
C ALA A 142 -6.39 -11.63 0.77
N SER A 143 -7.32 -10.86 0.17
CA SER A 143 -7.32 -9.39 0.28
C SER A 143 -7.59 -8.90 1.70
N ARG A 144 -8.47 -9.60 2.45
CA ARG A 144 -8.76 -9.31 3.85
C ARG A 144 -7.58 -9.66 4.76
N SER A 145 -7.06 -10.88 4.61
CA SER A 145 -5.93 -11.34 5.43
C SER A 145 -4.68 -10.48 5.21
N ALA A 146 -4.42 -10.06 3.96
CA ALA A 146 -3.32 -9.13 3.66
C ALA A 146 -3.52 -7.75 4.30
N GLU A 147 -4.77 -7.24 4.36
CA GLU A 147 -5.09 -6.00 5.04
C GLU A 147 -4.92 -6.13 6.56
N GLU A 148 -5.39 -7.23 7.16
CA GLU A 148 -5.23 -7.52 8.59
C GLU A 148 -3.74 -7.60 8.96
N GLU A 149 -2.93 -8.34 8.19
CA GLU A 149 -1.49 -8.45 8.42
C GLU A 149 -0.78 -7.09 8.27
N ALA A 150 -1.17 -6.29 7.28
CA ALA A 150 -0.65 -4.93 7.12
C ALA A 150 -0.95 -4.02 8.33
N GLY A 151 -2.00 -4.29 9.07
CA GLY A 151 -2.39 -3.54 10.27
C GLY A 151 -1.60 -3.90 11.53
N LEU A 152 -0.91 -5.05 11.56
CA LEU A 152 -0.19 -5.51 12.75
C LEU A 152 1.11 -4.73 12.96
N PRO A 153 1.34 -4.12 14.15
CA PRO A 153 2.54 -3.34 14.41
C PRO A 153 3.78 -4.20 14.72
N PHE A 154 3.59 -5.48 15.04
CA PHE A 154 4.67 -6.39 15.42
C PHE A 154 4.48 -7.78 14.82
N GLU A 155 5.55 -8.54 14.71
CA GLU A 155 5.55 -9.95 14.31
C GLU A 155 6.61 -10.72 15.14
N LEU A 156 6.20 -11.84 15.75
CA LEU A 156 7.06 -12.73 16.52
C LEU A 156 7.34 -14.00 15.72
N PHE A 157 8.60 -14.40 15.66
CA PHE A 157 9.07 -15.60 14.96
C PHE A 157 9.59 -16.62 15.99
N PRO A 158 8.76 -17.52 16.51
CA PRO A 158 9.15 -18.44 17.57
C PRO A 158 10.32 -19.35 17.21
N GLU A 159 10.46 -19.69 15.93
CA GLU A 159 11.52 -20.57 15.41
C GLU A 159 12.93 -19.96 15.48
N THR A 160 13.02 -18.63 15.47
CA THR A 160 14.28 -17.88 15.55
C THR A 160 14.39 -17.03 16.81
N GLY A 161 13.29 -16.84 17.54
CA GLY A 161 13.18 -15.91 18.65
C GLY A 161 13.18 -14.43 18.22
N LEU A 162 13.12 -14.15 16.91
CA LEU A 162 13.03 -12.76 16.44
C LEU A 162 11.69 -12.14 16.85
N ASP A 163 11.76 -10.99 17.52
CA ASP A 163 10.67 -10.07 17.77
C ASP A 163 10.91 -8.84 16.91
N LEU A 164 9.96 -8.51 16.04
CA LEU A 164 10.04 -7.37 15.13
C LEU A 164 8.88 -6.43 15.40
N MET A 165 9.21 -5.17 15.72
CA MET A 165 8.25 -4.09 15.76
C MET A 165 8.54 -3.08 14.65
N ILE A 166 7.49 -2.62 13.97
CA ILE A 166 7.63 -1.64 12.90
C ILE A 166 6.53 -0.58 12.99
N GLN A 167 6.94 0.68 13.00
CA GLN A 167 6.05 1.82 13.13
C GLN A 167 6.42 2.94 12.16
N ARG A 168 5.42 3.52 11.51
CA ARG A 168 5.60 4.75 10.74
C ARG A 168 5.26 5.96 11.61
N THR A 169 6.23 6.85 11.75
CA THR A 169 6.04 8.19 12.30
C THR A 169 5.94 9.21 11.16
N ARG A 170 5.70 10.47 11.49
CA ARG A 170 5.74 11.54 10.48
C ARG A 170 7.13 11.75 9.85
N ALA A 171 8.19 11.43 10.58
CA ALA A 171 9.57 11.70 10.18
C ALA A 171 10.25 10.50 9.51
N LEU A 172 9.99 9.30 10.00
CA LEU A 172 10.67 8.07 9.56
C LEU A 172 9.86 6.82 9.92
N ILE A 173 10.25 5.71 9.32
CA ILE A 173 9.82 4.36 9.69
C ILE A 173 10.86 3.84 10.68
N ALA A 174 10.43 3.53 11.90
CA ALA A 174 11.24 2.89 12.92
C ALA A 174 11.00 1.39 12.88
N VAL A 175 12.09 0.62 12.86
CA VAL A 175 12.09 -0.84 12.95
C VAL A 175 12.95 -1.21 14.13
N ASP A 176 12.39 -1.96 15.05
CA ASP A 176 13.06 -2.51 16.23
C ASP A 176 13.15 -4.03 16.07
N LEU A 177 14.37 -4.57 16.19
CA LEU A 177 14.63 -6.00 16.11
C LEU A 177 15.17 -6.47 17.46
N ASP A 178 14.48 -7.42 18.07
CA ASP A 178 14.93 -8.02 19.34
C ASP A 178 14.87 -9.55 19.29
N LEU A 179 15.50 -10.20 20.28
CA LEU A 179 15.44 -11.61 20.50
C LEU A 179 14.60 -11.91 21.72
N ALA A 180 13.38 -12.39 21.49
CA ALA A 180 12.53 -12.92 22.55
C ALA A 180 13.07 -14.28 23.06
N PRO A 181 13.05 -14.53 24.37
CA PRO A 181 13.38 -15.84 24.91
C PRO A 181 12.44 -16.91 24.34
N ALA A 182 13.02 -17.91 23.65
CA ALA A 182 12.27 -19.03 23.14
C ALA A 182 12.97 -20.37 23.49
N PRO A 183 12.21 -21.42 23.85
CA PRO A 183 12.79 -22.72 24.17
C PRO A 183 13.61 -23.28 22.98
N GLY A 184 14.84 -23.67 23.22
CA GLY A 184 15.72 -24.25 22.20
C GLY A 184 16.40 -23.24 21.26
N VAL A 185 16.16 -21.95 21.41
CA VAL A 185 16.86 -20.91 20.65
C VAL A 185 18.14 -20.52 21.35
N ALA A 186 19.28 -20.69 20.68
CA ALA A 186 20.58 -20.30 21.21
C ALA A 186 20.79 -18.79 21.15
N PHE A 187 21.24 -18.19 22.24
CA PHE A 187 21.66 -16.80 22.30
C PHE A 187 23.18 -16.73 22.03
N GLY A 188 23.57 -16.09 20.92
CA GLY A 188 24.97 -15.91 20.55
C GLY A 188 25.13 -15.11 19.28
N ALA A 189 26.37 -14.78 18.90
CA ALA A 189 26.63 -13.97 17.70
C ALA A 189 26.01 -14.58 16.41
N PRO A 190 26.09 -15.91 16.16
CA PRO A 190 25.45 -16.50 14.97
C PRO A 190 23.92 -16.37 14.97
N ALA A 191 23.28 -16.51 16.15
CA ALA A 191 21.83 -16.35 16.28
C ALA A 191 21.40 -14.91 16.00
N ARG A 192 22.10 -13.94 16.59
CA ARG A 192 21.86 -12.51 16.32
C ARG A 192 22.01 -12.15 14.83
N THR A 193 23.06 -12.63 14.18
CA THR A 193 23.28 -12.40 12.73
C THR A 193 22.13 -12.96 11.89
N ARG A 194 21.65 -14.15 12.24
CA ARG A 194 20.53 -14.80 11.56
C ARG A 194 19.24 -14.01 11.77
N ALA A 195 18.95 -13.62 13.02
CA ALA A 195 17.77 -12.83 13.37
C ALA A 195 17.78 -11.46 12.70
N ASN A 196 18.92 -10.74 12.71
CA ASN A 196 19.05 -9.47 11.98
C ASN A 196 18.79 -9.62 10.48
N ARG A 197 19.32 -10.67 9.84
CA ARG A 197 19.06 -10.92 8.43
C ARG A 197 17.58 -11.19 8.16
N GLN A 198 16.96 -12.04 8.98
CA GLN A 198 15.51 -12.31 8.90
C GLN A 198 14.69 -11.04 9.14
N GLY A 199 15.05 -10.26 10.17
CA GLY A 199 14.39 -9.00 10.51
C GLY A 199 14.43 -7.98 9.37
N LEU A 200 15.57 -7.85 8.68
CA LEU A 200 15.69 -6.98 7.50
C LEU A 200 14.76 -7.43 6.36
N HIS A 201 14.66 -8.75 6.09
CA HIS A 201 13.75 -9.27 5.07
C HIS A 201 12.29 -9.02 5.45
N MET A 202 11.92 -9.23 6.72
CA MET A 202 10.55 -9.01 7.19
C MET A 202 10.19 -7.53 7.20
N ALA A 203 11.09 -6.65 7.64
CA ALA A 203 10.89 -5.20 7.58
C ALA A 203 10.67 -4.71 6.14
N ALA A 204 11.50 -5.17 5.20
CA ALA A 204 11.34 -4.84 3.78
C ALA A 204 9.98 -5.32 3.23
N ARG A 205 9.57 -6.55 3.56
CA ARG A 205 8.27 -7.10 3.20
C ARG A 205 7.12 -6.26 3.76
N MET A 206 7.15 -5.94 5.06
CA MET A 206 6.08 -5.17 5.69
C MET A 206 6.00 -3.73 5.17
N ILE A 207 7.14 -3.12 4.83
CA ILE A 207 7.19 -1.80 4.18
C ILE A 207 6.53 -1.87 2.79
N ARG A 208 6.81 -2.90 2.00
CA ARG A 208 6.17 -3.11 0.69
C ARG A 208 4.67 -3.35 0.83
N LEU A 209 4.26 -4.26 1.73
CA LEU A 209 2.86 -4.59 1.97
C LEU A 209 2.05 -3.35 2.36
N ARG A 210 2.61 -2.49 3.23
CA ARG A 210 1.98 -1.25 3.71
C ARG A 210 2.13 -0.07 2.75
N ARG A 211 2.92 -0.22 1.67
CA ARG A 211 3.26 0.83 0.70
C ARG A 211 3.96 2.03 1.32
N TRP A 212 4.79 1.79 2.30
CA TRP A 212 5.54 2.84 2.96
C TRP A 212 6.81 3.21 2.20
N GLY A 213 7.20 4.46 2.34
CA GLY A 213 8.45 5.01 1.84
C GLY A 213 9.01 6.07 2.79
N GLY A 214 10.11 6.67 2.43
CA GLY A 214 10.82 7.67 3.22
C GLY A 214 12.02 7.08 3.95
N LEU A 215 12.48 7.79 4.98
CA LEU A 215 13.61 7.35 5.79
C LEU A 215 13.20 6.17 6.67
N VAL A 216 14.04 5.14 6.71
CA VAL A 216 13.90 3.96 7.56
C VAL A 216 15.10 3.89 8.49
N ALA A 217 14.86 3.69 9.77
CA ALA A 217 15.88 3.40 10.77
C ALA A 217 15.60 2.00 11.36
N VAL A 218 16.56 1.09 11.23
CA VAL A 218 16.48 -0.26 11.76
C VAL A 218 17.46 -0.38 12.91
N ASP A 219 16.95 -0.59 14.12
CA ASP A 219 17.74 -0.94 15.30
C ASP A 219 18.05 -2.44 15.26
N LEU A 220 19.33 -2.75 15.12
CA LEU A 220 19.81 -4.13 14.97
C LEU A 220 20.10 -4.76 16.32
N ILE A 221 19.82 -6.05 16.45
CA ILE A 221 20.07 -6.82 17.67
C ILE A 221 21.56 -6.81 18.02
N GLY A 222 21.92 -6.15 19.12
CA GLY A 222 23.29 -6.14 19.66
C GLY A 222 24.19 -5.05 19.06
N THR A 223 25.49 -5.16 19.31
CA THR A 223 26.52 -4.18 18.90
C THR A 223 27.68 -4.87 18.21
N GLY A 224 28.57 -4.09 17.60
CA GLY A 224 29.78 -4.63 16.95
C GLY A 224 29.48 -5.38 15.65
N HIS A 225 28.56 -4.85 14.86
CA HIS A 225 28.16 -5.47 13.59
C HIS A 225 29.27 -5.39 12.54
N ASP A 226 29.38 -6.44 11.73
CA ASP A 226 30.04 -6.37 10.44
C ASP A 226 29.15 -5.55 9.50
N GLY A 227 29.48 -4.29 9.28
CA GLY A 227 28.69 -3.32 8.51
C GLY A 227 28.50 -3.77 7.06
N ASP A 228 29.50 -4.40 6.45
CA ASP A 228 29.43 -4.87 5.07
C ASP A 228 28.47 -6.05 4.96
N ALA A 229 28.53 -7.00 5.88
CA ALA A 229 27.58 -8.14 5.91
C ALA A 229 26.14 -7.68 6.14
N VAL A 230 25.90 -6.67 6.99
CA VAL A 230 24.58 -6.07 7.19
C VAL A 230 24.10 -5.39 5.92
N LEU A 231 24.94 -4.61 5.24
CA LEU A 231 24.58 -3.94 3.99
C LEU A 231 24.27 -4.93 2.87
N ILE A 232 25.00 -6.04 2.77
CA ILE A 232 24.68 -7.12 1.82
C ILE A 232 23.29 -7.69 2.11
N ALA A 233 22.98 -7.99 3.38
CA ALA A 233 21.69 -8.50 3.79
C ALA A 233 20.55 -7.49 3.52
N ALA A 234 20.78 -6.21 3.80
CA ALA A 234 19.82 -5.15 3.52
C ALA A 234 19.55 -5.00 2.02
N ARG A 235 20.59 -5.02 1.18
CA ARG A 235 20.43 -4.98 -0.27
C ARG A 235 19.67 -6.20 -0.81
N GLN A 236 19.88 -7.38 -0.24
CA GLN A 236 19.10 -8.57 -0.59
C GLN A 236 17.62 -8.42 -0.20
N ALA A 237 17.34 -7.84 0.97
CA ALA A 237 15.98 -7.65 1.47
C ALA A 237 15.18 -6.58 0.69
N PHE A 238 15.82 -5.47 0.35
CA PHE A 238 15.20 -4.31 -0.32
C PHE A 238 15.52 -4.25 -1.82
N GLY A 239 16.34 -5.14 -2.35
CA GLY A 239 16.98 -5.05 -3.66
C GLY A 239 16.09 -5.18 -4.89
N GLY A 240 14.78 -5.32 -4.71
CA GLY A 240 13.82 -5.25 -5.82
C GLY A 240 13.56 -3.83 -6.35
N ASP A 241 13.94 -2.79 -5.62
CA ASP A 241 13.80 -1.38 -6.04
C ASP A 241 15.20 -0.72 -6.12
N PRO A 242 15.66 -0.36 -7.34
CA PRO A 242 16.99 0.24 -7.55
C PRO A 242 17.13 1.64 -6.94
N ASP A 243 16.03 2.30 -6.62
CA ASP A 243 16.03 3.64 -6.03
C ASP A 243 16.15 3.64 -4.50
N VAL A 244 16.27 2.48 -3.86
CA VAL A 244 16.55 2.39 -2.42
C VAL A 244 17.98 2.81 -2.15
N VAL A 245 18.16 3.80 -1.28
CA VAL A 245 19.47 4.32 -0.89
C VAL A 245 19.84 3.80 0.49
N PHE A 246 21.02 3.20 0.62
CA PHE A 246 21.52 2.62 1.86
C PHE A 246 22.60 3.51 2.48
N GLY A 247 22.45 3.81 3.77
CA GLY A 247 23.51 4.38 4.59
C GLY A 247 24.34 3.30 5.30
N PRO A 248 25.49 3.66 5.90
CA PRO A 248 26.26 2.73 6.71
C PRO A 248 25.51 2.41 8.02
N VAL A 249 25.85 1.27 8.64
CA VAL A 249 25.50 1.00 10.04
C VAL A 249 26.28 1.97 10.92
N ASN A 250 25.59 2.69 11.77
CA ASN A 250 26.22 3.66 12.65
C ASN A 250 26.79 2.99 13.92
N ARG A 251 27.54 3.75 14.73
CA ARG A 251 28.17 3.26 15.97
C ARG A 251 27.18 2.77 17.04
N PHE A 252 25.90 3.09 16.89
CA PHE A 252 24.85 2.69 17.82
C PHE A 252 24.13 1.39 17.38
N GLY A 253 24.54 0.78 16.27
CA GLY A 253 23.93 -0.43 15.73
C GLY A 253 22.73 -0.15 14.80
N VAL A 254 22.45 1.10 14.47
CA VAL A 254 21.32 1.47 13.62
C VAL A 254 21.74 1.52 12.16
N LEU A 255 21.04 0.74 11.32
CA LEU A 255 21.07 0.86 9.87
C LEU A 255 20.06 1.91 9.41
N GLN A 256 20.50 2.82 8.54
CA GLN A 256 19.64 3.83 7.91
C GLN A 256 19.54 3.60 6.42
N LEU A 257 18.32 3.69 5.88
CA LEU A 257 18.08 3.63 4.44
C LEU A 257 16.90 4.53 4.06
N ALA A 258 16.82 4.87 2.78
CA ALA A 258 15.67 5.59 2.24
C ALA A 258 14.97 4.74 1.17
N VAL A 259 13.68 4.51 1.36
CA VAL A 259 12.81 3.80 0.42
C VAL A 259 12.02 4.85 -0.37
N PRO A 260 11.98 4.79 -1.71
CA PRO A 260 11.23 5.76 -2.49
C PRO A 260 9.73 5.63 -2.23
N TRP A 261 9.05 6.77 -2.15
CA TRP A 261 7.59 6.80 -2.20
C TRP A 261 7.12 6.43 -3.60
N ARG A 262 6.11 5.52 -3.68
CA ARG A 262 5.50 5.11 -4.95
C ARG A 262 3.98 5.26 -4.87
N ARG A 263 3.35 4.54 -3.97
CA ARG A 263 1.89 4.48 -3.82
C ARG A 263 1.43 5.16 -2.54
N THR A 264 0.17 5.54 -2.49
CA THR A 264 -0.47 6.00 -1.25
C THR A 264 -0.41 4.90 -0.20
N PRO A 265 0.05 5.18 1.04
CA PRO A 265 0.06 4.23 2.14
C PRO A 265 -1.32 3.62 2.39
N LEU A 266 -1.38 2.33 2.75
CA LEU A 266 -2.66 1.63 2.96
C LEU A 266 -3.52 2.30 4.03
N GLU A 267 -2.91 2.72 5.13
CA GLU A 267 -3.63 3.40 6.21
C GLU A 267 -4.27 4.73 5.78
N GLU A 268 -3.73 5.39 4.76
CA GLU A 268 -4.31 6.64 4.22
C GLU A 268 -5.46 6.37 3.24
N ILE A 269 -5.47 5.20 2.59
CA ILE A 269 -6.58 4.75 1.75
C ILE A 269 -7.74 4.27 2.61
N LEU A 270 -7.44 3.44 3.61
CA LEU A 270 -8.43 2.74 4.41
C LEU A 270 -9.05 3.62 5.50
N ASN A 271 -8.25 4.54 6.07
CA ASN A 271 -8.64 5.31 7.24
C ASN A 271 -8.61 6.82 6.99
N GLY A 272 -9.38 7.56 7.79
CA GLY A 272 -9.33 9.00 7.89
C GLY A 272 -8.10 9.48 8.67
N ARG A 273 -7.96 10.82 8.78
CA ARG A 273 -6.87 11.45 9.56
C ARG A 273 -6.94 11.14 11.07
N ASP A 274 -8.11 10.84 11.56
CA ASP A 274 -8.39 10.41 12.94
C ASP A 274 -8.13 8.92 13.17
N ARG A 275 -7.63 8.22 12.16
CA ARG A 275 -7.40 6.77 12.11
C ARG A 275 -8.68 5.93 12.16
N SER A 276 -9.86 6.54 12.11
CA SER A 276 -11.10 5.80 11.93
C SER A 276 -11.25 5.31 10.49
N ARG A 277 -11.98 4.22 10.33
CA ARG A 277 -12.32 3.66 9.02
C ARG A 277 -13.12 4.68 8.21
N ARG A 278 -12.67 4.99 6.97
CA ARG A 278 -13.39 5.95 6.10
C ARG A 278 -14.81 5.45 5.80
N PRO A 279 -15.80 6.36 5.66
CA PRO A 279 -17.17 5.97 5.29
C PRO A 279 -17.22 5.15 3.99
N GLU A 280 -16.46 5.54 2.97
CA GLU A 280 -16.36 4.84 1.69
C GLU A 280 -15.80 3.43 1.89
N GLN A 281 -14.81 3.30 2.78
CA GLN A 281 -14.22 1.99 3.08
C GLN A 281 -15.20 1.09 3.85
N ARG A 282 -15.99 1.63 4.79
CA ARG A 282 -17.03 0.86 5.48
C ARG A 282 -18.08 0.34 4.51
N ALA A 283 -18.46 1.14 3.51
CA ALA A 283 -19.36 0.72 2.45
C ALA A 283 -18.75 -0.43 1.60
N GLN A 284 -17.47 -0.35 1.28
CA GLN A 284 -16.74 -1.42 0.59
C GLN A 284 -16.64 -2.69 1.44
N ASP A 285 -16.44 -2.56 2.75
CA ASP A 285 -16.38 -3.71 3.67
C ASP A 285 -17.73 -4.45 3.73
N ILE A 286 -18.87 -3.72 3.71
CA ILE A 286 -20.21 -4.30 3.62
C ILE A 286 -20.38 -5.04 2.29
N ALA A 287 -20.07 -4.39 1.16
CA ALA A 287 -20.21 -5.00 -0.17
C ALA A 287 -19.34 -6.25 -0.31
N ARG A 288 -18.07 -6.19 0.14
CA ARG A 288 -17.13 -7.32 0.11
C ARG A 288 -17.59 -8.48 0.99
N SER A 289 -18.11 -8.19 2.19
CA SER A 289 -18.60 -9.20 3.11
C SER A 289 -19.86 -9.87 2.56
N LEU A 290 -20.76 -9.09 1.98
CA LEU A 290 -21.96 -9.63 1.36
C LEU A 290 -21.63 -10.47 0.12
N ARG A 291 -20.67 -10.02 -0.72
CA ARG A 291 -20.18 -10.80 -1.86
C ARG A 291 -19.56 -12.12 -1.40
N PHE A 292 -18.73 -12.11 -0.36
CA PHE A 292 -18.14 -13.30 0.21
C PHE A 292 -19.23 -14.29 0.66
N ALA A 293 -20.24 -13.82 1.39
CA ALA A 293 -21.36 -14.64 1.83
C ALA A 293 -22.15 -15.22 0.66
N LEU A 294 -22.44 -14.43 -0.37
CA LEU A 294 -23.15 -14.89 -1.59
C LEU A 294 -22.38 -15.95 -2.37
N LEU A 295 -21.06 -15.91 -2.37
CA LEU A 295 -20.21 -16.90 -3.02
C LEU A 295 -20.06 -18.17 -2.17
N SER A 296 -20.04 -18.02 -0.84
CA SER A 296 -19.93 -19.13 0.11
C SER A 296 -21.25 -19.91 0.24
N ASP A 297 -22.37 -19.19 0.28
CA ASP A 297 -23.70 -19.79 0.36
C ASP A 297 -24.44 -19.66 -0.98
N THR A 298 -24.53 -20.76 -1.69
CA THR A 298 -25.24 -20.83 -2.99
C THR A 298 -26.71 -21.26 -2.85
N LYS A 299 -27.19 -21.59 -1.63
CA LYS A 299 -28.52 -22.16 -1.39
C LYS A 299 -29.55 -21.11 -0.94
N SER A 300 -29.16 -20.20 -0.06
CA SER A 300 -30.06 -19.16 0.46
C SER A 300 -30.55 -18.26 -0.68
N PRO A 301 -31.85 -18.05 -0.83
CA PRO A 301 -32.41 -17.21 -1.89
C PRO A 301 -32.06 -15.73 -1.71
N ARG A 302 -31.73 -15.33 -0.49
CA ARG A 302 -31.41 -13.95 -0.14
C ARG A 302 -30.38 -13.92 0.98
N ILE A 303 -29.40 -13.01 0.86
CA ILE A 303 -28.49 -12.63 1.95
C ILE A 303 -28.62 -11.12 2.12
N THR A 304 -28.88 -10.69 3.35
CA THR A 304 -29.15 -9.29 3.69
C THR A 304 -28.05 -8.76 4.59
N ALA A 305 -27.41 -7.65 4.20
CA ALA A 305 -26.59 -6.87 5.10
C ALA A 305 -27.45 -5.83 5.83
N ARG A 306 -27.38 -5.77 7.16
CA ARG A 306 -27.96 -4.69 7.97
C ARG A 306 -26.86 -3.74 8.38
N ALA A 307 -27.04 -2.45 8.18
CA ALA A 307 -26.02 -1.44 8.46
C ALA A 307 -26.64 -0.11 8.91
N ALA A 308 -25.84 0.73 9.56
CA ALA A 308 -26.23 2.09 9.93
C ALA A 308 -26.66 2.92 8.69
N PRO A 309 -27.57 3.91 8.85
CA PRO A 309 -28.09 4.69 7.70
C PRO A 309 -27.01 5.30 6.82
N VAL A 310 -25.96 5.86 7.42
CA VAL A 310 -24.86 6.49 6.69
C VAL A 310 -24.07 5.48 5.85
N ASP A 311 -23.83 4.31 6.37
CA ASP A 311 -23.09 3.26 5.68
C ASP A 311 -23.97 2.56 4.63
N ALA A 312 -25.26 2.35 4.93
CA ALA A 312 -26.22 1.79 3.99
C ALA A 312 -26.43 2.72 2.77
N ALA A 313 -26.44 4.04 2.96
CA ALA A 313 -26.54 4.98 1.85
C ALA A 313 -25.37 4.88 0.86
N LEU A 314 -24.14 4.70 1.37
CA LEU A 314 -22.94 4.55 0.55
C LEU A 314 -22.80 3.14 -0.05
N ALA A 315 -23.19 2.10 0.70
CA ALA A 315 -23.10 0.71 0.25
C ALA A 315 -24.18 0.34 -0.77
N GLY A 316 -25.33 1.03 -0.77
CA GLY A 316 -26.47 0.71 -1.64
C GLY A 316 -26.13 0.52 -3.12
N PRO A 317 -25.45 1.48 -3.77
CA PRO A 317 -25.04 1.34 -5.17
C PRO A 317 -24.11 0.18 -5.43
N LEU A 318 -23.25 -0.19 -4.47
CA LEU A 318 -22.31 -1.30 -4.57
C LEU A 318 -23.05 -2.65 -4.45
N VAL A 319 -23.93 -2.75 -3.44
CA VAL A 319 -24.73 -3.95 -3.19
C VAL A 319 -25.68 -4.27 -4.36
N ALA A 320 -26.28 -3.26 -4.99
CA ALA A 320 -27.12 -3.43 -6.16
C ALA A 320 -26.41 -4.13 -7.34
N ARG A 321 -25.09 -4.03 -7.41
CA ARG A 321 -24.25 -4.68 -8.44
C ARG A 321 -23.88 -6.11 -8.14
N LEU A 322 -24.15 -6.60 -6.92
CA LEU A 322 -23.87 -7.98 -6.51
C LEU A 322 -24.93 -9.00 -6.99
N GLY A 323 -26.02 -8.49 -7.56
CA GLY A 323 -27.09 -9.33 -8.13
C GLY A 323 -28.31 -9.46 -7.22
N PRO A 324 -29.33 -10.21 -7.67
CA PRO A 324 -30.68 -10.19 -7.06
C PRO A 324 -30.76 -10.85 -5.67
N ARG A 325 -29.77 -11.64 -5.29
CA ARG A 325 -29.70 -12.27 -3.95
C ARG A 325 -29.13 -11.34 -2.88
N ALA A 326 -28.46 -10.27 -3.29
CA ALA A 326 -27.86 -9.30 -2.39
C ALA A 326 -28.87 -8.26 -1.92
N HIS A 327 -29.04 -8.13 -0.63
CA HIS A 327 -29.95 -7.13 -0.06
C HIS A 327 -29.24 -6.28 1.00
N LEU A 328 -29.70 -5.05 1.13
CA LEU A 328 -29.21 -4.10 2.13
C LEU A 328 -30.40 -3.52 2.90
N LYS A 329 -30.33 -3.59 4.22
CA LYS A 329 -31.33 -3.01 5.12
C LYS A 329 -30.71 -1.94 5.99
N CYS A 330 -31.29 -0.77 5.98
CA CYS A 330 -30.93 0.31 6.89
C CYS A 330 -31.47 -0.01 8.32
N ASP A 331 -30.59 0.11 9.31
CA ASP A 331 -30.96 -0.06 10.72
C ASP A 331 -30.45 1.12 11.54
N PRO A 332 -31.34 2.02 11.97
CA PRO A 332 -30.99 3.20 12.78
C PRO A 332 -30.39 2.88 14.15
N ALA A 333 -30.55 1.65 14.64
CA ALA A 333 -29.99 1.25 15.93
C ALA A 333 -28.52 0.83 15.83
N MET A 334 -27.99 0.65 14.61
CA MET A 334 -26.60 0.27 14.40
C MET A 334 -25.67 1.49 14.41
N ALA A 335 -24.52 1.31 15.04
CA ALA A 335 -23.45 2.31 15.00
C ALA A 335 -22.76 2.33 13.62
N PRO A 336 -22.29 3.49 13.14
CA PRO A 336 -21.45 3.56 11.94
C PRO A 336 -20.25 2.61 12.01
N GLY A 337 -20.01 1.86 10.95
CA GLY A 337 -18.96 0.83 10.86
C GLY A 337 -19.38 -0.57 11.33
N ALA A 338 -20.47 -0.70 12.07
CA ALA A 338 -21.05 -2.00 12.40
C ALA A 338 -22.02 -2.46 11.31
N PHE A 339 -21.99 -3.74 10.97
CA PHE A 339 -22.99 -4.39 10.12
C PHE A 339 -23.15 -5.87 10.50
N LEU A 340 -24.30 -6.44 10.13
CA LEU A 340 -24.61 -7.86 10.31
C LEU A 340 -25.05 -8.44 8.99
N LEU A 341 -24.70 -9.70 8.74
CA LEU A 341 -25.23 -10.47 7.61
C LEU A 341 -26.28 -11.46 8.12
N GLU A 342 -27.39 -11.53 7.42
CA GLU A 342 -28.54 -12.42 7.70
C GLU A 342 -28.86 -13.20 6.41
N ASP A 343 -28.96 -14.51 6.51
CA ASP A 343 -29.45 -15.43 5.49
C ASP A 343 -30.96 -15.69 5.71
N GLN A 344 -31.72 -15.73 4.62
CA GLN A 344 -33.18 -15.99 4.64
C GLN A 344 -33.52 -17.02 3.61
#